data_dc23c3645e287975745471de43f6a0f0
#
_entry.id   dc23c3645e287975745471de43f6a0f0
#
_cell.length_a   1.000
_cell.length_b   1.000
_cell.length_c   1.000
_cell.angle_alpha   90.00
_cell.angle_beta   90.00
_cell.angle_gamma   90.00
#
_symmetry.space_group_name_H-M   'P 1'
#
loop_
_entity.id
_entity.type
_entity.pdbx_description
1 polymer ?
#
loop_
_entity_poly.entity_id
_entity_poly.type
_entity_poly.pdbx_seq_one_letter_code
_entity_poly.pdbx_strand_id
1 'polypeptide(L)'
;MLIFRVGAVDETLPTHGITHLVEHLAMFPLMQSLDAVNRLNATVEPLRTRFMATGTPQEVASFLSDVTANLTALPLERVESEKRVLRTEAANRTTGSVKSAWSWRFGAVGPGLIDYEEYGLRWLTADHVAHWAQSWFTAGNAVLWLSGGLPENLKLNLKPGVRKPVPALKPLGFTTPAIYQQGDRWVLLSMLSARTTAINLGTRVLDTRLRDRIRHQASIAYEVHANYQRLDLNTAEITAFADSLLPNARDAAQALADVARGLAASGPSVDEIAAVRAERRRAKEHPDSGLGLLEQHAIEELEGLERKSFAELDAEAEALTPAEVAKAFQEALPTSVLAIPKEIPMTISGFTPIPLGSGERVRGVQVSPMPGSGHSDVIDFSDQGISITLPNRTTIGMRWSDVVVAPWWSDGRRSLINTEGAGIHIVPAKWQFVQPLLEAIRQRVPQERWIPMDEPDAVPRVAGPICAICQASPAIEVTFQDPRSAFMIWFRKVHGVLCRDCGIAKFREVQRRVLVRGWWSIPGVLVTPVALARNTTIYLRFRRLPVPIRSSGINPLPKGRSVWLYPGMLIPAAIVLFLVYVFWPR
;
A
#
# COMPACT_ATOMS: atom_id res chain seq x y z
N MET A 1 -18.18 -5.61 0.67
CA MET A 1 -17.16 -4.63 0.22
C MET A 1 -17.83 -3.53 -0.59
N LEU A 2 -17.53 -2.28 -0.29
CA LEU A 2 -17.95 -1.09 -1.04
C LEU A 2 -16.71 -0.50 -1.72
N ILE A 3 -16.78 -0.29 -3.03
CA ILE A 3 -15.64 0.16 -3.85
C ILE A 3 -16.03 1.46 -4.54
N PHE A 4 -15.16 2.46 -4.47
CA PHE A 4 -15.31 3.73 -5.19
C PHE A 4 -14.27 3.84 -6.31
N ARG A 5 -14.67 4.43 -7.46
CA ARG A 5 -13.77 4.75 -8.58
C ARG A 5 -13.02 6.07 -8.28
N VAL A 6 -12.16 6.01 -7.29
CA VAL A 6 -11.21 7.06 -6.93
C VAL A 6 -10.01 6.44 -6.25
N GLY A 7 -8.83 6.83 -6.65
CA GLY A 7 -7.57 6.36 -6.08
C GLY A 7 -6.44 7.36 -6.32
N ALA A 8 -5.20 6.94 -6.08
CA ALA A 8 -4.04 7.81 -6.21
C ALA A 8 -3.85 8.41 -7.62
N VAL A 9 -4.30 7.70 -8.68
CA VAL A 9 -4.16 8.20 -10.07
C VAL A 9 -5.02 9.43 -10.37
N ASP A 10 -6.03 9.72 -9.55
CA ASP A 10 -6.93 10.86 -9.71
C ASP A 10 -6.40 12.12 -9.05
N GLU A 11 -5.35 11.98 -8.27
CA GLU A 11 -4.68 13.06 -7.57
C GLU A 11 -3.65 13.75 -8.48
N THR A 12 -3.16 14.89 -8.04
CA THR A 12 -2.00 15.56 -8.60
C THR A 12 -0.88 15.53 -7.58
N LEU A 13 0.38 15.73 -7.99
CA LEU A 13 1.49 15.73 -7.06
C LEU A 13 1.29 16.68 -5.85
N PRO A 14 0.77 17.92 -6.02
CA PRO A 14 0.45 18.79 -4.90
C PRO A 14 -0.65 18.25 -3.96
N THR A 15 -1.63 17.52 -4.49
CA THR A 15 -2.78 17.02 -3.70
C THR A 15 -2.61 15.57 -3.29
N HIS A 16 -1.47 14.94 -3.61
CA HIS A 16 -1.22 13.54 -3.32
C HIS A 16 -1.38 13.24 -1.82
N GLY A 17 -2.16 12.18 -1.53
CA GLY A 17 -2.56 11.78 -0.19
C GLY A 17 -3.97 12.25 0.24
N ILE A 18 -4.69 13.03 -0.60
CA ILE A 18 -6.02 13.51 -0.23
C ILE A 18 -7.04 12.37 -0.11
N THR A 19 -6.99 11.38 -1.00
CA THR A 19 -7.88 10.21 -0.97
C THR A 19 -7.61 9.35 0.27
N HIS A 20 -6.35 9.18 0.63
CA HIS A 20 -5.92 8.46 1.82
C HIS A 20 -6.38 9.17 3.11
N LEU A 21 -6.32 10.50 3.11
CA LEU A 21 -6.83 11.30 4.22
C LEU A 21 -8.36 11.18 4.37
N VAL A 22 -9.13 11.17 3.27
CA VAL A 22 -10.57 10.91 3.31
C VAL A 22 -10.88 9.51 3.86
N GLU A 23 -10.13 8.51 3.42
CA GLU A 23 -10.27 7.12 3.90
C GLU A 23 -10.06 7.05 5.42
N HIS A 24 -8.98 7.62 5.95
CA HIS A 24 -8.69 7.67 7.39
C HIS A 24 -9.81 8.38 8.17
N LEU A 25 -10.26 9.55 7.70
CA LEU A 25 -11.33 10.29 8.35
C LEU A 25 -12.66 9.51 8.37
N ALA A 26 -12.99 8.80 7.30
CA ALA A 26 -14.21 8.00 7.23
C ALA A 26 -14.15 6.78 8.15
N MET A 27 -12.97 6.14 8.28
CA MET A 27 -12.76 4.96 9.10
C MET A 27 -12.53 5.26 10.59
N PHE A 28 -12.02 6.45 10.93
CA PHE A 28 -11.65 6.81 12.30
C PHE A 28 -12.74 6.52 13.34
N PRO A 29 -14.02 6.93 13.16
CA PRO A 29 -15.06 6.66 14.16
C PRO A 29 -15.34 5.17 14.36
N LEU A 30 -15.06 4.34 13.36
CA LEU A 30 -15.36 2.90 13.34
C LEU A 30 -14.25 2.05 13.95
N MET A 31 -13.01 2.55 13.95
CA MET A 31 -11.82 1.81 14.36
C MET A 31 -11.53 1.91 15.87
N GLN A 32 -12.54 2.22 16.69
CA GLN A 32 -12.38 2.47 18.14
C GLN A 32 -12.31 1.17 18.99
N SER A 33 -12.35 0.00 18.36
CA SER A 33 -12.24 -1.28 19.06
C SER A 33 -11.31 -2.26 18.35
N LEU A 34 -10.68 -3.16 19.10
CA LEU A 34 -9.82 -4.20 18.52
C LEU A 34 -10.63 -5.18 17.65
N ASP A 35 -11.90 -5.39 17.97
CA ASP A 35 -12.79 -6.24 17.20
C ASP A 35 -13.08 -5.61 15.82
N ALA A 36 -13.25 -4.30 15.77
CA ALA A 36 -13.38 -3.54 14.52
C ALA A 36 -12.09 -3.66 13.69
N VAL A 37 -10.92 -3.42 14.27
CA VAL A 37 -9.62 -3.52 13.60
C VAL A 37 -9.39 -4.89 12.92
N ASN A 38 -9.93 -5.97 13.48
CA ASN A 38 -9.79 -7.31 12.91
C ASN A 38 -10.82 -7.65 11.83
N ARG A 39 -11.91 -6.88 11.71
CA ARG A 39 -13.02 -7.20 10.81
C ARG A 39 -13.31 -6.13 9.76
N LEU A 40 -12.86 -4.91 10.02
CA LEU A 40 -13.05 -3.75 9.17
C LEU A 40 -11.71 -3.36 8.59
N ASN A 41 -11.71 -3.00 7.32
CA ASN A 41 -10.51 -2.48 6.66
C ASN A 41 -10.91 -1.50 5.57
N ALA A 42 -10.00 -0.59 5.23
CA ALA A 42 -10.09 0.23 4.04
C ALA A 42 -8.72 0.32 3.38
N THR A 43 -8.71 0.57 2.08
CA THR A 43 -7.46 0.70 1.31
C THR A 43 -7.64 1.66 0.16
N VAL A 44 -6.65 2.51 -0.06
CA VAL A 44 -6.52 3.32 -1.28
C VAL A 44 -5.54 2.64 -2.22
N GLU A 45 -6.03 2.26 -3.39
CA GLU A 45 -5.27 1.68 -4.50
C GLU A 45 -5.07 2.74 -5.60
N PRO A 46 -4.26 2.47 -6.61
CA PRO A 46 -4.09 3.43 -7.70
C PRO A 46 -5.41 3.87 -8.34
N LEU A 47 -6.33 2.95 -8.64
CA LEU A 47 -7.57 3.23 -9.37
C LEU A 47 -8.83 3.35 -8.49
N ARG A 48 -8.78 2.90 -7.24
CA ARG A 48 -9.98 2.72 -6.43
C ARG A 48 -9.71 2.80 -4.93
N THR A 49 -10.76 3.12 -4.18
CA THR A 49 -10.78 3.04 -2.72
C THR A 49 -11.79 2.00 -2.29
N ARG A 50 -11.41 1.12 -1.36
CA ARG A 50 -12.23 0.00 -0.88
C ARG A 50 -12.50 0.15 0.60
N PHE A 51 -13.73 -0.16 0.99
CA PHE A 51 -14.17 -0.31 2.38
C PHE A 51 -14.70 -1.73 2.56
N MET A 52 -14.12 -2.47 3.50
CA MET A 52 -14.35 -3.91 3.67
C MET A 52 -14.80 -4.24 5.07
N ALA A 53 -15.79 -5.13 5.18
CA ALA A 53 -16.19 -5.70 6.46
C ALA A 53 -16.43 -7.20 6.32
N THR A 54 -16.10 -7.94 7.39
CA THR A 54 -16.42 -9.35 7.55
C THR A 54 -17.17 -9.55 8.85
N GLY A 55 -18.34 -10.20 8.78
CA GLY A 55 -19.19 -10.42 9.95
C GLY A 55 -20.58 -10.94 9.60
N THR A 56 -21.49 -10.86 10.55
CA THR A 56 -22.90 -11.15 10.33
C THR A 56 -23.55 -10.11 9.40
N PRO A 57 -24.70 -10.42 8.75
CA PRO A 57 -25.39 -9.44 7.91
C PRO A 57 -25.66 -8.11 8.62
N GLN A 58 -26.02 -8.11 9.89
CA GLN A 58 -26.27 -6.92 10.69
C GLN A 58 -25.00 -6.11 10.93
N GLU A 59 -23.87 -6.76 11.23
CA GLU A 59 -22.60 -6.09 11.43
C GLU A 59 -22.09 -5.44 10.13
N VAL A 60 -22.25 -6.13 9.00
CA VAL A 60 -21.90 -5.61 7.67
C VAL A 60 -22.80 -4.43 7.29
N ALA A 61 -24.13 -4.54 7.54
CA ALA A 61 -25.07 -3.45 7.27
C ALA A 61 -24.74 -2.20 8.11
N SER A 62 -24.46 -2.38 9.42
CA SER A 62 -24.04 -1.26 10.29
C SER A 62 -22.79 -0.59 9.77
N PHE A 63 -21.74 -1.37 9.48
CA PHE A 63 -20.50 -0.82 8.93
C PHE A 63 -20.71 -0.01 7.65
N LEU A 64 -21.45 -0.58 6.68
CA LEU A 64 -21.70 0.08 5.40
C LEU A 64 -22.56 1.36 5.57
N SER A 65 -23.52 1.34 6.47
CA SER A 65 -24.33 2.51 6.80
C SER A 65 -23.47 3.60 7.46
N ASP A 66 -22.65 3.22 8.42
CA ASP A 66 -21.81 4.14 9.20
C ASP A 66 -20.69 4.75 8.34
N VAL A 67 -19.96 3.94 7.55
CA VAL A 67 -18.90 4.45 6.68
C VAL A 67 -19.45 5.38 5.61
N THR A 68 -20.64 5.09 5.04
CA THR A 68 -21.26 5.98 4.06
C THR A 68 -21.81 7.27 4.68
N ALA A 69 -22.30 7.22 5.91
CA ALA A 69 -22.65 8.40 6.68
C ALA A 69 -21.42 9.27 6.96
N ASN A 70 -20.32 8.65 7.41
CA ASN A 70 -19.06 9.35 7.67
C ASN A 70 -18.49 10.01 6.39
N LEU A 71 -18.52 9.33 5.25
CA LEU A 71 -18.09 9.92 3.96
C LEU A 71 -18.91 11.15 3.57
N THR A 72 -20.16 11.23 4.01
CA THR A 72 -21.05 12.38 3.75
C THR A 72 -20.85 13.51 4.75
N ALA A 73 -20.41 13.19 5.96
CA ALA A 73 -20.15 14.11 7.07
C ALA A 73 -18.85 13.76 7.78
N LEU A 74 -17.73 14.00 7.09
CA LEU A 74 -16.39 13.71 7.63
C LEU A 74 -16.12 14.48 8.93
N PRO A 75 -15.40 13.89 9.90
CA PRO A 75 -14.93 14.57 11.12
C PRO A 75 -13.78 15.53 10.79
N LEU A 76 -14.10 16.66 10.16
CA LEU A 76 -13.13 17.61 9.59
C LEU A 76 -12.22 18.27 10.65
N GLU A 77 -12.65 18.33 11.89
CA GLU A 77 -11.83 18.79 13.03
C GLU A 77 -10.61 17.91 13.27
N ARG A 78 -10.60 16.71 12.70
CA ARG A 78 -9.51 15.75 12.82
C ARG A 78 -8.48 15.81 11.70
N VAL A 79 -8.70 16.60 10.68
CA VAL A 79 -7.84 16.68 9.48
C VAL A 79 -6.36 16.81 9.89
N GLU A 80 -6.01 17.73 10.78
CA GLU A 80 -4.61 17.92 11.19
C GLU A 80 -4.03 16.75 11.99
N SER A 81 -4.84 16.04 12.77
CA SER A 81 -4.39 14.85 13.48
C SER A 81 -4.19 13.67 12.55
N GLU A 82 -5.11 13.43 11.61
CA GLU A 82 -4.96 12.33 10.64
C GLU A 82 -3.82 12.58 9.65
N LYS A 83 -3.57 13.81 9.23
CA LYS A 83 -2.37 14.17 8.44
C LYS A 83 -1.07 13.78 9.16
N ARG A 84 -0.97 13.99 10.49
CA ARG A 84 0.19 13.53 11.26
C ARG A 84 0.31 12.03 11.32
N VAL A 85 -0.82 11.33 11.49
CA VAL A 85 -0.87 9.86 11.48
C VAL A 85 -0.33 9.31 10.17
N LEU A 86 -0.85 9.79 9.05
CA LEU A 86 -0.45 9.36 7.71
C LEU A 86 1.03 9.63 7.41
N ARG A 87 1.56 10.80 7.81
CA ARG A 87 2.99 11.07 7.67
C ARG A 87 3.85 10.12 8.52
N THR A 88 3.38 9.75 9.71
CA THR A 88 4.06 8.75 10.56
C THR A 88 4.02 7.36 9.92
N GLU A 89 2.89 7.00 9.35
CA GLU A 89 2.74 5.74 8.61
C GLU A 89 3.67 5.70 7.39
N ALA A 90 3.69 6.77 6.58
CA ALA A 90 4.56 6.89 5.42
C ALA A 90 6.05 6.75 5.78
N ALA A 91 6.48 7.33 6.93
CA ALA A 91 7.85 7.22 7.41
C ALA A 91 8.25 5.78 7.83
N ASN A 92 7.27 4.92 8.11
CA ASN A 92 7.48 3.52 8.49
C ASN A 92 7.25 2.53 7.33
N ARG A 93 6.77 3.00 6.17
CA ARG A 93 6.63 2.16 4.98
C ARG A 93 8.00 1.86 4.39
N THR A 94 8.27 0.58 4.12
CA THR A 94 9.37 0.20 3.24
C THR A 94 8.99 0.56 1.81
N THR A 95 9.86 1.25 1.10
CA THR A 95 9.68 1.53 -0.33
C THR A 95 9.56 0.22 -1.10
N GLY A 96 8.42 0.03 -1.78
CA GLY A 96 8.20 -1.19 -2.55
C GLY A 96 8.80 -1.10 -3.95
N SER A 97 9.34 -2.21 -4.43
CA SER A 97 10.02 -2.33 -5.72
C SER A 97 9.21 -1.88 -6.95
N VAL A 98 7.93 -2.22 -6.98
CA VAL A 98 7.06 -1.93 -8.14
C VAL A 98 6.76 -0.44 -8.28
N LYS A 99 6.67 0.29 -7.17
CA LYS A 99 6.37 1.73 -7.17
C LYS A 99 7.42 2.54 -7.93
N SER A 100 8.69 2.23 -7.75
CA SER A 100 9.78 2.92 -8.42
C SER A 100 9.72 2.76 -9.96
N ALA A 101 9.29 1.60 -10.48
CA ALA A 101 9.10 1.42 -11.92
C ALA A 101 7.99 2.34 -12.47
N TRP A 102 6.95 2.61 -11.69
CA TRP A 102 5.87 3.49 -12.12
C TRP A 102 6.28 4.95 -12.14
N SER A 103 7.02 5.44 -11.14
CA SER A 103 7.52 6.81 -11.16
C SER A 103 8.46 7.06 -12.33
N TRP A 104 9.34 6.11 -12.66
CA TRP A 104 10.19 6.20 -13.83
C TRP A 104 9.44 6.13 -15.17
N ARG A 105 8.35 5.36 -15.22
CA ARG A 105 7.54 5.17 -16.44
C ARG A 105 6.54 6.30 -16.67
N PHE A 106 5.91 6.81 -15.61
CA PHE A 106 4.80 7.76 -15.69
C PHE A 106 5.13 9.15 -15.14
N GLY A 107 6.30 9.32 -14.50
CA GLY A 107 6.64 10.56 -13.84
C GLY A 107 5.83 10.79 -12.56
N ALA A 108 5.57 12.05 -12.28
CA ALA A 108 4.83 12.49 -11.09
C ALA A 108 3.33 12.66 -11.36
N VAL A 109 2.75 11.77 -12.16
CA VAL A 109 1.32 11.75 -12.53
C VAL A 109 0.78 10.34 -12.59
N GLY A 110 -0.52 10.18 -12.40
CA GLY A 110 -1.20 8.89 -12.49
C GLY A 110 -0.57 7.83 -11.58
N PRO A 111 -0.29 6.61 -12.08
CA PRO A 111 0.30 5.54 -11.26
C PRO A 111 1.66 5.91 -10.66
N GLY A 112 2.43 6.79 -11.31
CA GLY A 112 3.73 7.22 -10.84
C GLY A 112 3.70 7.97 -9.51
N LEU A 113 2.58 8.60 -9.16
CA LEU A 113 2.40 9.33 -7.89
C LEU A 113 2.67 8.46 -6.66
N ILE A 114 2.42 7.17 -6.73
CA ILE A 114 2.52 6.26 -5.58
C ILE A 114 3.94 6.15 -4.99
N ASP A 115 4.96 6.53 -5.74
CA ASP A 115 6.37 6.55 -5.30
C ASP A 115 6.77 7.89 -4.66
N TYR A 116 5.97 8.92 -4.83
CA TYR A 116 6.23 10.24 -4.25
C TYR A 116 5.68 10.35 -2.83
N GLU A 117 6.23 11.32 -2.08
CA GLU A 117 5.66 11.72 -0.80
C GLU A 117 4.25 12.27 -1.00
N GLU A 118 3.35 11.99 -0.05
CA GLU A 118 1.99 12.51 -0.03
C GLU A 118 2.03 14.02 0.35
N TYR A 119 2.50 14.87 -0.58
CA TYR A 119 2.71 16.31 -0.34
C TYR A 119 1.44 17.03 0.10
N GLY A 120 0.27 16.56 -0.31
CA GLY A 120 -1.01 17.11 0.12
C GLY A 120 -1.20 17.11 1.63
N LEU A 121 -0.65 16.11 2.33
CA LEU A 121 -0.74 16.00 3.79
C LEU A 121 -0.04 17.15 4.54
N ARG A 122 0.69 18.01 3.84
CA ARG A 122 1.39 19.15 4.46
C ARG A 122 0.60 20.44 4.41
N TRP A 123 -0.32 20.59 3.46
CA TRP A 123 -1.01 21.88 3.24
C TRP A 123 -2.52 21.79 3.04
N LEU A 124 -3.06 20.64 2.65
CA LEU A 124 -4.52 20.48 2.44
C LEU A 124 -5.31 20.91 3.68
N THR A 125 -6.40 21.61 3.46
CA THR A 125 -7.32 22.06 4.51
C THR A 125 -8.56 21.17 4.57
N ALA A 126 -9.37 21.35 5.62
CA ALA A 126 -10.66 20.69 5.77
C ALA A 126 -11.58 20.90 4.55
N ASP A 127 -11.58 22.10 3.96
CA ASP A 127 -12.42 22.41 2.79
C ASP A 127 -11.99 21.63 1.53
N HIS A 128 -10.67 21.47 1.31
CA HIS A 128 -10.16 20.66 0.22
C HIS A 128 -10.61 19.21 0.37
N VAL A 129 -10.49 18.66 1.56
CA VAL A 129 -10.87 17.27 1.87
C VAL A 129 -12.36 17.06 1.72
N ALA A 130 -13.18 17.98 2.23
CA ALA A 130 -14.64 17.94 2.09
C ALA A 130 -15.08 17.99 0.63
N HIS A 131 -14.48 18.88 -0.16
CA HIS A 131 -14.78 19.01 -1.59
C HIS A 131 -14.39 17.74 -2.36
N TRP A 132 -13.22 17.15 -2.06
CA TRP A 132 -12.78 15.89 -2.66
C TRP A 132 -13.75 14.76 -2.35
N ALA A 133 -14.12 14.59 -1.08
CA ALA A 133 -15.07 13.56 -0.67
C ALA A 133 -16.42 13.72 -1.37
N GLN A 134 -16.98 14.93 -1.43
CA GLN A 134 -18.24 15.21 -2.10
C GLN A 134 -18.21 14.95 -3.61
N SER A 135 -17.05 15.12 -4.24
CA SER A 135 -16.88 14.94 -5.69
C SER A 135 -16.69 13.50 -6.12
N TRP A 136 -16.09 12.66 -5.25
CA TRP A 136 -15.65 11.34 -5.61
C TRP A 136 -16.38 10.21 -4.89
N PHE A 137 -16.75 10.38 -3.61
CA PHE A 137 -17.41 9.34 -2.81
C PHE A 137 -18.93 9.44 -2.90
N THR A 138 -19.46 9.20 -4.09
CA THR A 138 -20.88 9.32 -4.44
C THR A 138 -21.48 7.97 -4.85
N ALA A 139 -22.80 7.84 -4.76
CA ALA A 139 -23.51 6.61 -5.11
C ALA A 139 -23.27 6.17 -6.57
N GLY A 140 -23.28 7.12 -7.52
CA GLY A 140 -23.03 6.82 -8.93
C GLY A 140 -21.58 6.41 -9.22
N ASN A 141 -20.64 6.71 -8.31
CA ASN A 141 -19.22 6.39 -8.44
C ASN A 141 -18.79 5.19 -7.56
N ALA A 142 -19.76 4.37 -7.13
CA ALA A 142 -19.54 3.23 -6.25
C ALA A 142 -20.13 1.95 -6.79
N VAL A 143 -19.59 0.81 -6.35
CA VAL A 143 -20.17 -0.52 -6.50
C VAL A 143 -20.08 -1.24 -5.17
N LEU A 144 -21.19 -1.86 -4.76
CA LEU A 144 -21.26 -2.73 -3.60
C LEU A 144 -21.32 -4.19 -4.06
N TRP A 145 -20.50 -5.05 -3.46
CA TRP A 145 -20.71 -6.48 -3.55
C TRP A 145 -20.78 -7.13 -2.17
N LEU A 146 -21.60 -8.17 -2.07
CA LEU A 146 -21.85 -8.94 -0.86
C LEU A 146 -21.68 -10.43 -1.17
N SER A 147 -21.03 -11.17 -0.27
CA SER A 147 -20.92 -12.64 -0.38
C SER A 147 -22.15 -13.39 0.09
N GLY A 148 -23.14 -12.68 0.63
CA GLY A 148 -24.42 -13.20 1.11
C GLY A 148 -25.60 -12.38 0.59
N GLY A 149 -26.79 -12.68 1.08
CA GLY A 149 -27.99 -11.92 0.75
C GLY A 149 -27.92 -10.46 1.19
N LEU A 150 -28.70 -9.60 0.53
CA LEU A 150 -28.81 -8.19 0.90
C LEU A 150 -29.40 -8.06 2.32
N PRO A 151 -28.70 -7.43 3.28
CA PRO A 151 -29.26 -7.21 4.62
C PRO A 151 -30.51 -6.31 4.58
N GLU A 152 -31.58 -6.71 5.28
CA GLU A 152 -32.88 -5.99 5.26
C GLU A 152 -32.78 -4.51 5.69
N ASN A 153 -31.85 -4.19 6.61
CA ASN A 153 -31.70 -2.85 7.18
C ASN A 153 -30.52 -2.07 6.58
N LEU A 154 -29.98 -2.49 5.45
CA LEU A 154 -28.88 -1.77 4.81
C LEU A 154 -29.34 -0.41 4.27
N LYS A 155 -28.71 0.65 4.75
CA LYS A 155 -28.88 2.03 4.26
C LYS A 155 -27.52 2.58 3.84
N LEU A 156 -27.40 3.00 2.60
CA LEU A 156 -26.20 3.68 2.09
C LEU A 156 -26.49 5.18 2.01
N ASN A 157 -25.85 5.95 2.88
CA ASN A 157 -26.08 7.40 3.01
C ASN A 157 -25.18 8.19 2.05
N LEU A 158 -25.07 7.76 0.79
CA LEU A 158 -24.27 8.44 -0.23
C LEU A 158 -25.11 9.45 -1.00
N LYS A 159 -24.49 10.58 -1.34
CA LYS A 159 -25.11 11.57 -2.25
C LYS A 159 -25.16 11.00 -3.68
N PRO A 160 -26.15 11.38 -4.48
CA PRO A 160 -26.16 11.13 -5.91
C PRO A 160 -24.88 11.64 -6.57
N GLY A 161 -24.47 11.02 -7.68
CA GLY A 161 -23.30 11.44 -8.44
C GLY A 161 -23.20 10.67 -9.75
N VAL A 162 -22.18 10.97 -10.54
CA VAL A 162 -21.90 10.29 -11.80
C VAL A 162 -20.64 9.42 -11.65
N ARG A 163 -20.61 8.33 -12.40
CA ARG A 163 -19.41 7.50 -12.51
C ARG A 163 -18.28 8.28 -13.17
N LYS A 164 -17.12 8.26 -12.54
CA LYS A 164 -15.92 8.89 -13.07
C LYS A 164 -15.18 7.92 -13.97
N PRO A 165 -14.67 8.37 -15.13
CA PRO A 165 -13.88 7.49 -15.99
C PRO A 165 -12.55 7.11 -15.35
N VAL A 166 -11.99 5.97 -15.74
CA VAL A 166 -10.60 5.62 -15.44
C VAL A 166 -9.70 6.49 -16.32
N PRO A 167 -8.73 7.22 -15.76
CA PRO A 167 -7.86 8.05 -16.56
C PRO A 167 -6.96 7.19 -17.47
N ALA A 168 -6.75 7.65 -18.71
CA ALA A 168 -5.84 7.00 -19.62
C ALA A 168 -4.38 7.17 -19.17
N LEU A 169 -3.59 6.10 -19.25
CA LEU A 169 -2.16 6.14 -18.95
C LEU A 169 -1.40 6.95 -20.01
N LYS A 170 -0.41 7.71 -19.55
CA LYS A 170 0.52 8.47 -20.39
C LYS A 170 1.96 8.18 -19.95
N PRO A 171 2.57 7.10 -20.48
CA PRO A 171 3.98 6.84 -20.23
C PRO A 171 4.86 8.00 -20.72
N LEU A 172 5.99 8.23 -20.04
CA LEU A 172 7.00 9.19 -20.49
C LEU A 172 7.59 8.74 -21.83
N GLY A 173 7.95 9.72 -22.67
CA GLY A 173 8.35 9.50 -24.05
C GLY A 173 9.82 9.07 -24.25
N PHE A 174 10.43 8.32 -23.32
CA PHE A 174 11.78 7.79 -23.53
C PHE A 174 11.75 6.45 -24.29
N THR A 175 12.90 6.15 -24.94
CA THR A 175 13.05 4.92 -25.71
C THR A 175 13.10 3.69 -24.79
N THR A 176 12.29 2.68 -25.06
CA THR A 176 12.31 1.36 -24.42
C THR A 176 12.78 0.27 -25.39
N PRO A 177 13.38 -0.84 -24.94
CA PRO A 177 13.64 -1.25 -23.55
C PRO A 177 14.65 -0.35 -22.84
N ALA A 178 14.33 0.03 -21.59
CA ALA A 178 15.09 1.01 -20.83
C ALA A 178 15.54 0.46 -19.47
N ILE A 179 16.61 1.03 -18.91
CA ILE A 179 17.17 0.65 -17.63
C ILE A 179 17.43 1.88 -16.75
N TYR A 180 17.17 1.75 -15.45
CA TYR A 180 17.52 2.75 -14.45
C TYR A 180 18.10 2.12 -13.20
N GLN A 181 18.82 2.94 -12.42
CA GLN A 181 19.36 2.55 -11.13
C GLN A 181 18.50 3.06 -9.99
N GLN A 182 18.36 2.25 -8.95
CA GLN A 182 17.60 2.56 -7.75
C GLN A 182 18.40 2.23 -6.46
N GLY A 183 17.92 2.68 -5.30
CA GLY A 183 18.66 2.59 -4.04
C GLY A 183 18.62 1.24 -3.34
N ASP A 184 17.70 0.35 -3.73
CA ASP A 184 17.50 -0.95 -3.13
C ASP A 184 18.35 -2.06 -3.77
N ARG A 185 18.38 -3.25 -3.18
CA ARG A 185 19.21 -4.39 -3.63
C ARG A 185 18.51 -5.36 -4.57
N TRP A 186 17.22 -5.20 -4.79
CA TRP A 186 16.43 -6.05 -5.68
C TRP A 186 16.54 -5.60 -7.15
N VAL A 187 16.15 -6.49 -8.04
CA VAL A 187 16.00 -6.23 -9.48
C VAL A 187 14.55 -6.43 -9.91
N LEU A 188 14.06 -5.60 -10.82
CA LEU A 188 12.69 -5.67 -11.32
C LEU A 188 12.65 -5.39 -12.83
N LEU A 189 11.99 -6.25 -13.57
CA LEU A 189 11.60 -6.01 -14.97
C LEU A 189 10.10 -5.70 -15.01
N SER A 190 9.72 -4.53 -15.52
CA SER A 190 8.34 -4.09 -15.74
C SER A 190 8.07 -4.03 -17.24
N MET A 191 6.96 -4.62 -17.70
CA MET A 191 6.51 -4.59 -19.09
C MET A 191 5.04 -4.17 -19.13
N LEU A 192 4.63 -3.38 -20.13
CA LEU A 192 3.23 -3.05 -20.40
C LEU A 192 2.69 -3.94 -21.53
N SER A 193 1.43 -4.33 -21.41
CA SER A 193 0.73 -5.13 -22.43
C SER A 193 -0.75 -4.79 -22.46
N ALA A 194 -1.41 -5.17 -23.53
CA ALA A 194 -2.87 -5.22 -23.57
C ALA A 194 -3.40 -6.22 -22.52
N ARG A 195 -4.57 -5.94 -21.94
CA ARG A 195 -5.26 -6.81 -20.97
C ARG A 195 -5.86 -8.01 -21.68
N THR A 196 -5.11 -9.10 -21.79
CA THR A 196 -5.56 -10.35 -22.45
C THR A 196 -5.40 -11.56 -21.53
N THR A 197 -6.17 -12.60 -21.79
CA THR A 197 -6.03 -13.90 -21.13
C THR A 197 -4.64 -14.50 -21.40
N ALA A 198 -4.07 -14.27 -22.58
CA ALA A 198 -2.74 -14.73 -22.98
C ALA A 198 -1.65 -14.17 -22.08
N ILE A 199 -1.66 -12.87 -21.82
CA ILE A 199 -0.63 -12.24 -20.97
C ILE A 199 -0.81 -12.60 -19.50
N ASN A 200 -2.05 -12.72 -19.03
CA ASN A 200 -2.34 -13.12 -17.64
C ASN A 200 -1.84 -14.55 -17.35
N LEU A 201 -2.20 -15.51 -18.19
CA LEU A 201 -1.76 -16.91 -18.01
C LEU A 201 -0.27 -17.07 -18.34
N GLY A 202 0.24 -16.35 -19.36
CA GLY A 202 1.66 -16.33 -19.68
C GLY A 202 2.53 -15.79 -18.54
N THR A 203 2.02 -14.85 -17.74
CA THR A 203 2.73 -14.36 -16.54
C THR A 203 2.93 -15.47 -15.49
N ARG A 204 2.00 -16.42 -15.37
CA ARG A 204 2.18 -17.59 -14.48
C ARG A 204 3.26 -18.54 -15.00
N VAL A 205 3.35 -18.72 -16.31
CA VAL A 205 4.46 -19.47 -16.93
C VAL A 205 5.78 -18.74 -16.70
N LEU A 206 5.81 -17.41 -16.88
CA LEU A 206 6.98 -16.58 -16.56
C LEU A 206 7.42 -16.78 -15.10
N ASP A 207 6.48 -16.72 -14.15
CA ASP A 207 6.75 -16.93 -12.72
C ASP A 207 7.43 -18.27 -12.45
N THR A 208 6.89 -19.36 -13.01
CA THR A 208 7.46 -20.70 -12.87
C THR A 208 8.87 -20.78 -13.45
N ARG A 209 9.08 -20.31 -14.69
CA ARG A 209 10.40 -20.31 -15.33
C ARG A 209 11.43 -19.48 -14.59
N LEU A 210 11.03 -18.33 -14.03
CA LEU A 210 11.90 -17.47 -13.23
C LEU A 210 12.34 -18.16 -11.93
N ARG A 211 11.41 -18.78 -11.21
CA ARG A 211 11.73 -19.56 -10.00
C ARG A 211 12.70 -20.70 -10.31
N ASP A 212 12.44 -21.45 -11.37
CA ASP A 212 13.32 -22.55 -11.78
C ASP A 212 14.71 -22.03 -12.16
N ARG A 213 14.79 -20.99 -12.98
CA ARG A 213 16.06 -20.45 -13.45
C ARG A 213 16.89 -19.77 -12.38
N ILE A 214 16.27 -18.90 -11.55
CA ILE A 214 16.97 -18.02 -10.63
C ILE A 214 17.14 -18.67 -9.25
N ARG A 215 16.07 -19.29 -8.73
CA ARG A 215 16.09 -19.89 -7.39
C ARG A 215 16.61 -21.32 -7.36
N HIS A 216 16.08 -22.19 -8.25
CA HIS A 216 16.41 -23.63 -8.18
C HIS A 216 17.71 -23.98 -8.90
N GLN A 217 17.95 -23.46 -10.12
CA GLN A 217 19.16 -23.79 -10.88
C GLN A 217 20.37 -22.92 -10.48
N ALA A 218 20.18 -21.58 -10.41
CA ALA A 218 21.28 -20.67 -10.14
C ALA A 218 21.49 -20.36 -8.66
N SER A 219 20.45 -20.47 -7.81
CA SER A 219 20.49 -20.18 -6.36
C SER A 219 20.97 -18.77 -6.03
N ILE A 220 20.63 -17.76 -6.86
CA ILE A 220 21.12 -16.37 -6.73
C ILE A 220 20.11 -15.42 -6.08
N ALA A 221 18.85 -15.84 -5.89
CA ALA A 221 17.82 -15.09 -5.18
C ALA A 221 16.90 -16.03 -4.39
N TYR A 222 16.38 -15.54 -3.26
CA TYR A 222 15.42 -16.28 -2.42
C TYR A 222 13.98 -16.02 -2.86
N GLU A 223 13.60 -14.76 -2.98
CA GLU A 223 12.28 -14.33 -3.45
C GLU A 223 12.35 -14.05 -4.94
N VAL A 224 11.60 -14.82 -5.71
CA VAL A 224 11.47 -14.64 -7.18
C VAL A 224 10.03 -14.83 -7.53
N HIS A 225 9.43 -13.86 -8.20
CA HIS A 225 8.04 -13.94 -8.65
C HIS A 225 7.78 -13.08 -9.88
N ALA A 226 6.73 -13.42 -10.62
CA ALA A 226 6.12 -12.57 -11.63
C ALA A 226 4.66 -12.30 -11.29
N ASN A 227 4.23 -11.05 -11.49
CA ASN A 227 2.86 -10.61 -11.22
C ASN A 227 2.25 -9.94 -12.43
N TYR A 228 0.94 -10.11 -12.56
CA TYR A 228 0.07 -9.41 -13.51
C TYR A 228 -0.79 -8.40 -12.75
N GLN A 229 -0.79 -7.15 -13.17
CA GLN A 229 -1.58 -6.08 -12.58
C GLN A 229 -2.29 -5.26 -13.66
N ARG A 230 -3.56 -4.95 -13.45
CA ARG A 230 -4.32 -4.04 -14.30
C ARG A 230 -3.97 -2.59 -13.94
N LEU A 231 -3.60 -1.77 -14.93
CA LEU A 231 -3.26 -0.36 -14.72
C LEU A 231 -4.36 0.60 -15.18
N ASP A 232 -5.06 0.27 -16.28
CA ASP A 232 -6.24 0.99 -16.76
C ASP A 232 -7.21 0.03 -17.48
N LEU A 233 -8.15 0.58 -18.27
CA LEU A 233 -9.15 -0.22 -18.98
C LEU A 233 -8.54 -1.20 -19.98
N ASN A 234 -7.43 -0.84 -20.62
CA ASN A 234 -6.84 -1.57 -21.74
C ASN A 234 -5.44 -2.12 -21.44
N THR A 235 -4.76 -1.55 -20.43
CA THR A 235 -3.36 -1.82 -20.16
C THR A 235 -3.19 -2.64 -18.89
N ALA A 236 -2.34 -3.64 -18.97
CA ALA A 236 -1.81 -4.38 -17.83
C ALA A 236 -0.30 -4.19 -17.74
N GLU A 237 0.23 -4.34 -16.53
CA GLU A 237 1.65 -4.47 -16.26
C GLU A 237 1.98 -5.91 -15.89
N ILE A 238 3.08 -6.39 -16.43
CA ILE A 238 3.75 -7.61 -16.00
C ILE A 238 5.02 -7.19 -15.28
N THR A 239 5.19 -7.60 -14.05
CA THR A 239 6.44 -7.42 -13.30
C THR A 239 7.10 -8.75 -13.06
N ALA A 240 8.43 -8.80 -13.21
CA ALA A 240 9.27 -9.91 -12.80
C ALA A 240 10.30 -9.38 -11.79
N PHE A 241 10.38 -10.00 -10.62
CA PHE A 241 11.14 -9.54 -9.47
C PHE A 241 12.10 -10.61 -8.97
N ALA A 242 13.27 -10.17 -8.47
CA ALA A 242 14.19 -11.02 -7.71
C ALA A 242 14.91 -10.22 -6.62
N ASP A 243 14.91 -10.72 -5.38
CA ASP A 243 15.69 -10.21 -4.26
C ASP A 243 17.09 -10.85 -4.29
N SER A 244 18.02 -10.26 -4.97
CA SER A 244 19.37 -10.81 -5.07
C SER A 244 20.37 -10.05 -4.20
N LEU A 245 21.42 -10.74 -3.74
CA LEU A 245 22.57 -10.07 -3.17
C LEU A 245 23.30 -9.27 -4.25
N LEU A 246 23.92 -8.14 -3.90
CA LEU A 246 24.62 -7.26 -4.84
C LEU A 246 25.57 -7.99 -5.81
N PRO A 247 26.40 -8.97 -5.39
CA PRO A 247 27.27 -9.70 -6.31
C PRO A 247 26.51 -10.42 -7.43
N ASN A 248 25.28 -10.83 -7.17
CA ASN A 248 24.43 -11.62 -8.07
C ASN A 248 23.40 -10.76 -8.81
N ALA A 249 23.26 -9.47 -8.47
CA ALA A 249 22.18 -8.63 -8.98
C ALA A 249 22.22 -8.45 -10.50
N ARG A 250 23.42 -8.40 -11.10
CA ARG A 250 23.58 -8.35 -12.54
C ARG A 250 23.07 -9.61 -13.23
N ASP A 251 23.44 -10.78 -12.70
CA ASP A 251 23.04 -12.07 -13.26
C ASP A 251 21.53 -12.30 -13.08
N ALA A 252 20.97 -11.88 -11.94
CA ALA A 252 19.52 -11.88 -11.72
C ALA A 252 18.79 -10.97 -12.72
N ALA A 253 19.26 -9.74 -12.95
CA ALA A 253 18.68 -8.82 -13.92
C ALA A 253 18.73 -9.36 -15.35
N GLN A 254 19.88 -9.96 -15.73
CA GLN A 254 20.03 -10.60 -17.04
C GLN A 254 19.09 -11.81 -17.16
N ALA A 255 18.95 -12.62 -16.11
CA ALA A 255 18.07 -13.78 -16.12
C ALA A 255 16.59 -13.40 -16.23
N LEU A 256 16.12 -12.31 -15.55
CA LEU A 256 14.76 -11.78 -15.74
C LEU A 256 14.49 -11.46 -17.21
N ALA A 257 15.42 -10.75 -17.84
CA ALA A 257 15.29 -10.34 -19.24
C ALA A 257 15.33 -11.55 -20.20
N ASP A 258 16.24 -12.51 -19.96
CA ASP A 258 16.41 -13.66 -20.85
C ASP A 258 15.24 -14.63 -20.78
N VAL A 259 14.67 -14.86 -19.59
CA VAL A 259 13.47 -15.72 -19.44
C VAL A 259 12.28 -15.09 -20.15
N ALA A 260 12.09 -13.77 -20.00
CA ALA A 260 11.01 -13.06 -20.70
C ALA A 260 11.20 -13.10 -22.25
N ARG A 261 12.44 -12.91 -22.74
CA ARG A 261 12.79 -13.06 -24.16
C ARG A 261 12.56 -14.48 -24.67
N GLY A 262 12.94 -15.48 -23.89
CA GLY A 262 12.70 -16.89 -24.23
C GLY A 262 11.22 -17.21 -24.38
N LEU A 263 10.38 -16.66 -23.48
CA LEU A 263 8.94 -16.84 -23.54
C LEU A 263 8.33 -16.13 -24.78
N ALA A 264 8.82 -14.96 -25.12
CA ALA A 264 8.42 -14.25 -26.35
C ALA A 264 8.87 -14.99 -27.62
N ALA A 265 10.07 -15.56 -27.63
CA ALA A 265 10.63 -16.21 -28.82
C ALA A 265 9.95 -17.55 -29.15
N SER A 266 9.69 -18.39 -28.16
CA SER A 266 9.21 -19.77 -28.35
C SER A 266 7.83 -20.04 -27.75
N GLY A 267 7.28 -19.14 -26.96
CA GLY A 267 6.07 -19.39 -26.17
C GLY A 267 6.29 -20.39 -25.04
N PRO A 268 5.22 -20.72 -24.31
CA PRO A 268 5.21 -21.83 -23.37
C PRO A 268 5.16 -23.18 -24.11
N SER A 269 5.62 -24.24 -23.45
CA SER A 269 5.35 -25.60 -23.91
C SER A 269 3.87 -25.98 -23.69
N VAL A 270 3.44 -27.05 -24.34
CA VAL A 270 2.09 -27.60 -24.12
C VAL A 270 1.89 -28.02 -22.66
N ASP A 271 2.92 -28.60 -22.03
CA ASP A 271 2.87 -29.03 -20.64
C ASP A 271 2.78 -27.85 -19.66
N GLU A 272 3.48 -26.74 -19.94
CA GLU A 272 3.40 -25.53 -19.11
C GLU A 272 2.00 -24.92 -19.15
N ILE A 273 1.37 -24.84 -20.34
CA ILE A 273 -0.02 -24.39 -20.46
C ILE A 273 -0.97 -25.35 -19.74
N ALA A 274 -0.78 -26.66 -19.89
CA ALA A 274 -1.60 -27.66 -19.21
C ALA A 274 -1.47 -27.55 -17.68
N ALA A 275 -0.26 -27.28 -17.15
CA ALA A 275 0.00 -27.07 -15.73
C ALA A 275 -0.73 -25.81 -15.21
N VAL A 276 -0.64 -24.69 -15.91
CA VAL A 276 -1.35 -23.43 -15.52
C VAL A 276 -2.87 -23.62 -15.56
N ARG A 277 -3.41 -24.33 -16.56
CA ARG A 277 -4.83 -24.68 -16.61
C ARG A 277 -5.26 -25.56 -15.44
N ALA A 278 -4.45 -26.56 -15.09
CA ALA A 278 -4.70 -27.45 -13.96
C ALA A 278 -4.68 -26.70 -12.63
N GLU A 279 -3.74 -25.78 -12.43
CA GLU A 279 -3.69 -24.89 -11.28
C GLU A 279 -4.95 -24.02 -11.18
N ARG A 280 -5.37 -23.42 -12.30
CA ARG A 280 -6.58 -22.61 -12.37
C ARG A 280 -7.83 -23.42 -12.01
N ARG A 281 -7.97 -24.67 -12.52
CA ARG A 281 -9.08 -25.57 -12.17
C ARG A 281 -9.08 -25.86 -10.66
N ARG A 282 -7.94 -26.20 -10.07
CA ARG A 282 -7.81 -26.43 -8.61
C ARG A 282 -8.17 -25.18 -7.81
N ALA A 283 -7.73 -24.00 -8.24
CA ALA A 283 -8.06 -22.75 -7.56
C ALA A 283 -9.57 -22.48 -7.50
N LYS A 284 -10.33 -22.95 -8.49
CA LYS A 284 -11.81 -22.83 -8.50
C LYS A 284 -12.51 -23.77 -7.55
N GLU A 285 -11.90 -24.91 -7.22
CA GLU A 285 -12.45 -25.85 -6.23
C GLU A 285 -12.36 -25.30 -4.80
N HIS A 286 -11.55 -24.22 -4.61
CA HIS A 286 -11.49 -23.56 -3.31
C HIS A 286 -12.83 -22.90 -2.95
N PRO A 287 -13.33 -23.07 -1.71
CA PRO A 287 -14.63 -22.52 -1.28
C PRO A 287 -14.79 -21.01 -1.53
N ASP A 288 -13.69 -20.25 -1.43
CA ASP A 288 -13.70 -18.80 -1.59
C ASP A 288 -13.49 -18.33 -3.04
N SER A 289 -13.40 -19.24 -4.01
CA SER A 289 -13.18 -18.89 -5.42
C SER A 289 -14.26 -17.95 -5.99
N GLY A 290 -15.51 -18.12 -5.53
CA GLY A 290 -16.63 -17.26 -5.89
C GLY A 290 -16.46 -15.81 -5.42
N LEU A 291 -15.77 -15.57 -4.30
CA LEU A 291 -15.49 -14.21 -3.80
C LEU A 291 -14.60 -13.43 -4.74
N GLY A 292 -13.56 -14.08 -5.29
CA GLY A 292 -12.67 -13.47 -6.28
C GLY A 292 -13.41 -13.08 -7.57
N LEU A 293 -14.35 -13.90 -8.04
CA LEU A 293 -15.18 -13.55 -9.20
C LEU A 293 -16.13 -12.39 -8.91
N LEU A 294 -16.77 -12.37 -7.73
CA LEU A 294 -17.63 -11.26 -7.32
C LEU A 294 -16.85 -9.95 -7.27
N GLU A 295 -15.64 -9.96 -6.72
CA GLU A 295 -14.77 -8.80 -6.69
C GLU A 295 -14.37 -8.36 -8.11
N GLN A 296 -14.01 -9.30 -8.98
CA GLN A 296 -13.71 -9.00 -10.38
C GLN A 296 -14.92 -8.36 -11.08
N HIS A 297 -16.13 -8.91 -10.92
CA HIS A 297 -17.35 -8.36 -11.49
C HIS A 297 -17.67 -6.96 -10.94
N ALA A 298 -17.44 -6.72 -9.65
CA ALA A 298 -17.61 -5.39 -9.06
C ALA A 298 -16.65 -4.35 -9.65
N ILE A 299 -15.41 -4.76 -9.90
CA ILE A 299 -14.40 -3.90 -10.55
C ILE A 299 -14.78 -3.65 -12.02
N GLU A 300 -15.18 -4.67 -12.75
CA GLU A 300 -15.61 -4.55 -14.15
C GLU A 300 -16.84 -3.65 -14.29
N GLU A 301 -17.83 -3.79 -13.40
CA GLU A 301 -18.97 -2.88 -13.30
C GLU A 301 -18.55 -1.44 -13.00
N LEU A 302 -17.61 -1.26 -12.06
CA LEU A 302 -17.10 0.06 -11.69
C LEU A 302 -16.35 0.73 -12.86
N GLU A 303 -15.64 -0.05 -13.65
CA GLU A 303 -14.87 0.38 -14.81
C GLU A 303 -15.72 0.47 -16.10
N GLY A 304 -16.98 0.04 -16.07
CA GLY A 304 -17.87 0.02 -17.23
C GLY A 304 -17.52 -1.06 -18.26
N LEU A 305 -16.93 -2.16 -17.82
CA LEU A 305 -16.52 -3.30 -18.64
C LEU A 305 -17.56 -4.41 -18.59
N GLU A 306 -17.57 -5.22 -19.65
CA GLU A 306 -18.40 -6.43 -19.70
C GLU A 306 -17.90 -7.47 -18.68
N ARG A 307 -18.84 -8.06 -17.93
CA ARG A 307 -18.56 -9.09 -16.93
C ARG A 307 -18.55 -10.46 -17.57
N LYS A 308 -17.49 -11.22 -17.37
CA LYS A 308 -17.36 -12.58 -17.86
C LYS A 308 -17.62 -13.59 -16.75
N SER A 309 -18.46 -14.58 -17.05
CA SER A 309 -18.68 -15.73 -16.19
C SER A 309 -17.43 -16.61 -16.05
N PHE A 310 -17.40 -17.48 -15.03
CA PHE A 310 -16.34 -18.50 -14.95
C PHE A 310 -16.25 -19.36 -16.21
N ALA A 311 -17.39 -19.71 -16.80
CA ALA A 311 -17.41 -20.55 -18.02
C ALA A 311 -16.75 -19.86 -19.22
N GLU A 312 -17.01 -18.56 -19.40
CA GLU A 312 -16.37 -17.76 -20.47
C GLU A 312 -14.87 -17.59 -20.24
N LEU A 313 -14.47 -17.25 -18.99
CA LEU A 313 -13.06 -17.14 -18.63
C LEU A 313 -12.30 -18.46 -18.80
N ASP A 314 -12.98 -19.61 -18.59
CA ASP A 314 -12.37 -20.91 -18.79
C ASP A 314 -12.29 -21.28 -20.26
N ALA A 315 -13.34 -21.01 -21.03
CA ALA A 315 -13.31 -21.24 -22.46
C ALA A 315 -12.16 -20.47 -23.13
N GLU A 316 -11.94 -19.21 -22.72
CA GLU A 316 -10.77 -18.43 -23.16
C GLU A 316 -9.44 -19.08 -22.74
N ALA A 317 -9.33 -19.55 -21.50
CA ALA A 317 -8.10 -20.19 -21.00
C ALA A 317 -7.84 -21.54 -21.69
N GLU A 318 -8.89 -22.33 -21.98
CA GLU A 318 -8.76 -23.61 -22.67
C GLU A 318 -8.47 -23.43 -24.18
N ALA A 319 -8.96 -22.37 -24.80
CA ALA A 319 -8.67 -22.07 -26.20
C ALA A 319 -7.25 -21.51 -26.44
N LEU A 320 -6.58 -21.01 -25.38
CA LEU A 320 -5.29 -20.32 -25.49
C LEU A 320 -4.20 -21.23 -26.06
N THR A 321 -3.47 -20.75 -27.06
CA THR A 321 -2.36 -21.45 -27.69
C THR A 321 -0.98 -20.92 -27.22
N PRO A 322 0.09 -21.74 -27.32
CA PRO A 322 1.46 -21.26 -27.11
C PRO A 322 1.85 -20.04 -27.94
N ALA A 323 1.39 -20.00 -29.17
CA ALA A 323 1.68 -18.91 -30.13
C ALA A 323 1.04 -17.57 -29.68
N GLU A 324 -0.17 -17.60 -29.12
CA GLU A 324 -0.83 -16.39 -28.61
C GLU A 324 -0.11 -15.83 -27.40
N VAL A 325 0.39 -16.69 -26.51
CA VAL A 325 1.23 -16.26 -25.38
C VAL A 325 2.55 -15.68 -25.87
N ALA A 326 3.23 -16.34 -26.81
CA ALA A 326 4.46 -15.82 -27.41
C ALA A 326 4.23 -14.43 -28.01
N LYS A 327 3.18 -14.26 -28.81
CA LYS A 327 2.81 -12.99 -29.43
C LYS A 327 2.55 -11.90 -28.38
N ALA A 328 1.81 -12.21 -27.31
CA ALA A 328 1.55 -11.24 -26.24
C ALA A 328 2.84 -10.77 -25.55
N PHE A 329 3.81 -11.66 -25.33
CA PHE A 329 5.13 -11.29 -24.80
C PHE A 329 6.01 -10.58 -25.83
N GLN A 330 5.92 -10.90 -27.13
CA GLN A 330 6.59 -10.15 -28.21
C GLN A 330 6.14 -8.68 -28.23
N GLU A 331 4.85 -8.44 -28.01
CA GLU A 331 4.29 -7.09 -27.94
C GLU A 331 4.65 -6.36 -26.63
N ALA A 332 4.76 -7.09 -25.51
CA ALA A 332 5.11 -6.52 -24.21
C ALA A 332 6.59 -6.18 -24.06
N LEU A 333 7.51 -7.02 -24.54
CA LEU A 333 8.96 -6.88 -24.38
C LEU A 333 9.52 -5.51 -24.80
N PRO A 334 9.11 -4.93 -25.96
CA PRO A 334 9.61 -3.61 -26.37
C PRO A 334 9.28 -2.49 -25.37
N THR A 335 8.30 -2.68 -24.49
CA THR A 335 7.91 -1.70 -23.47
C THR A 335 8.70 -1.83 -22.17
N SER A 336 9.68 -2.71 -22.10
CA SER A 336 10.38 -3.09 -20.86
C SER A 336 11.10 -1.92 -20.21
N VAL A 337 11.00 -1.86 -18.88
CA VAL A 337 11.81 -1.00 -18.01
C VAL A 337 12.42 -1.89 -16.93
N LEU A 338 13.75 -1.85 -16.80
CA LEU A 338 14.53 -2.67 -15.90
C LEU A 338 15.12 -1.82 -14.77
N ALA A 339 14.78 -2.12 -13.54
CA ALA A 339 15.36 -1.52 -12.34
C ALA A 339 16.49 -2.40 -11.81
N ILE A 340 17.64 -1.77 -11.53
CA ILE A 340 18.81 -2.44 -10.93
C ILE A 340 19.37 -1.62 -9.75
N PRO A 341 20.10 -2.24 -8.82
CA PRO A 341 20.83 -1.52 -7.79
C PRO A 341 21.82 -0.49 -8.36
N LYS A 342 21.96 0.66 -7.71
CA LYS A 342 22.84 1.76 -8.15
C LYS A 342 24.33 1.37 -8.22
N GLU A 343 24.73 0.33 -7.49
CA GLU A 343 26.09 -0.21 -7.48
C GLU A 343 26.41 -1.04 -8.73
N ILE A 344 25.39 -1.42 -9.52
CA ILE A 344 25.54 -2.25 -10.72
C ILE A 344 25.62 -1.34 -11.96
N PRO A 345 26.59 -1.54 -12.86
CA PRO A 345 26.65 -0.81 -14.13
C PRO A 345 25.41 -1.07 -15.00
N MET A 346 24.86 -0.01 -15.63
CA MET A 346 23.72 -0.09 -16.54
C MET A 346 24.08 -0.73 -17.91
N THR A 347 24.70 -1.91 -17.89
CA THR A 347 25.21 -2.61 -19.08
C THR A 347 24.51 -3.98 -19.28
N ILE A 348 23.18 -4.00 -19.12
CA ILE A 348 22.37 -5.18 -19.41
C ILE A 348 22.04 -5.18 -20.91
N SER A 349 22.27 -6.32 -21.56
CA SER A 349 22.09 -6.45 -23.01
C SER A 349 20.65 -6.14 -23.43
N GLY A 350 20.52 -5.24 -24.43
CA GLY A 350 19.24 -4.85 -25.02
C GLY A 350 18.47 -3.79 -24.24
N PHE A 351 19.09 -3.13 -23.25
CA PHE A 351 18.49 -2.02 -22.51
C PHE A 351 19.32 -0.75 -22.65
N THR A 352 18.65 0.40 -22.78
CA THR A 352 19.24 1.72 -22.86
C THR A 352 18.96 2.49 -21.57
N PRO A 353 19.94 3.20 -20.97
CA PRO A 353 19.68 4.03 -19.79
C PRO A 353 18.57 5.05 -20.03
N ILE A 354 17.63 5.17 -19.06
CA ILE A 354 16.62 6.24 -19.11
C ILE A 354 17.31 7.59 -18.98
N PRO A 355 17.03 8.57 -19.88
CA PRO A 355 17.57 9.90 -19.76
C PRO A 355 17.03 10.59 -18.50
N LEU A 356 17.92 11.22 -17.73
CA LEU A 356 17.53 12.03 -16.59
C LEU A 356 17.10 13.43 -17.08
N GLY A 357 15.79 13.66 -17.17
CA GLY A 357 15.22 14.97 -17.55
C GLY A 357 15.29 15.30 -19.05
N SER A 358 14.93 16.53 -19.40
CA SER A 358 14.80 16.99 -20.79
C SER A 358 16.12 17.12 -21.58
N GLY A 359 17.26 17.07 -20.89
CA GLY A 359 18.58 17.31 -21.51
C GLY A 359 18.80 18.73 -21.96
N GLU A 360 17.83 19.62 -21.87
CA GLU A 360 17.97 21.03 -22.28
C GLU A 360 18.69 21.84 -21.21
N ARG A 361 19.83 22.45 -21.60
CA ARG A 361 20.53 23.38 -20.74
C ARG A 361 19.92 24.77 -20.87
N VAL A 362 19.53 25.35 -19.76
CA VAL A 362 19.12 26.75 -19.68
C VAL A 362 20.35 27.63 -19.79
N ARG A 363 20.35 28.59 -20.70
CA ARG A 363 21.43 29.57 -20.81
C ARG A 363 21.12 30.80 -19.96
N GLY A 364 22.01 31.15 -19.03
CA GLY A 364 21.76 32.26 -18.11
C GLY A 364 22.87 32.44 -17.07
N VAL A 365 22.49 32.82 -15.87
CA VAL A 365 23.39 32.98 -14.74
C VAL A 365 23.84 31.60 -14.24
N GLN A 366 25.15 31.42 -14.12
CA GLN A 366 25.75 30.20 -13.65
C GLN A 366 26.04 30.26 -12.15
N VAL A 367 25.67 29.22 -11.44
CA VAL A 367 25.96 28.99 -10.01
C VAL A 367 26.91 27.81 -9.91
N SER A 368 28.10 28.05 -9.38
CA SER A 368 29.15 27.03 -9.25
C SER A 368 29.12 26.38 -7.86
N PRO A 369 29.59 25.14 -7.71
CA PRO A 369 29.68 24.48 -6.42
C PRO A 369 30.73 25.18 -5.52
N MET A 370 30.54 25.06 -4.20
CA MET A 370 31.54 25.53 -3.22
C MET A 370 32.84 24.73 -3.37
N PRO A 371 34.01 25.38 -3.33
CA PRO A 371 35.28 24.67 -3.31
C PRO A 371 35.35 23.67 -2.15
N GLY A 372 35.77 22.45 -2.45
CA GLY A 372 35.87 21.38 -1.44
C GLY A 372 34.56 20.72 -1.06
N SER A 373 33.43 21.08 -1.68
CA SER A 373 32.13 20.44 -1.43
C SER A 373 32.00 19.00 -1.95
N GLY A 374 32.98 18.55 -2.74
CA GLY A 374 32.94 17.24 -3.41
C GLY A 374 31.95 17.16 -4.58
N HIS A 375 31.30 18.29 -4.94
CA HIS A 375 30.40 18.40 -6.08
C HIS A 375 31.09 19.11 -7.25
N SER A 376 30.76 18.66 -8.45
CA SER A 376 31.17 19.31 -9.70
C SER A 376 29.99 19.64 -10.61
N ASP A 377 28.79 19.55 -10.06
CA ASP A 377 27.55 19.93 -10.73
C ASP A 377 27.53 21.44 -10.96
N VAL A 378 26.88 21.90 -12.02
CA VAL A 378 26.72 23.32 -12.34
C VAL A 378 25.23 23.61 -12.51
N ILE A 379 24.75 24.67 -11.87
CA ILE A 379 23.38 25.16 -12.08
C ILE A 379 23.43 26.38 -13.00
N ASP A 380 22.61 26.38 -14.04
CA ASP A 380 22.33 27.54 -14.88
C ASP A 380 20.88 27.93 -14.73
N PHE A 381 20.56 29.22 -14.60
CA PHE A 381 19.17 29.70 -14.53
C PHE A 381 18.98 31.02 -15.29
N SER A 382 17.78 31.23 -15.78
CA SER A 382 17.37 32.45 -16.50
C SER A 382 15.94 32.82 -16.16
N ASP A 383 15.37 33.77 -16.89
CA ASP A 383 13.93 34.10 -16.77
C ASP A 383 13.00 32.96 -17.20
N GLN A 384 13.47 32.01 -18.00
CA GLN A 384 12.66 30.95 -18.56
C GLN A 384 12.64 29.68 -17.68
N GLY A 385 13.75 29.40 -16.97
CA GLY A 385 13.88 28.17 -16.23
C GLY A 385 15.21 27.97 -15.52
N ILE A 386 15.46 26.75 -15.12
CA ILE A 386 16.65 26.29 -14.42
C ILE A 386 17.14 24.97 -15.01
N SER A 387 18.45 24.77 -15.01
CA SER A 387 19.03 23.45 -15.31
C SER A 387 20.21 23.15 -14.39
N ILE A 388 20.42 21.86 -14.11
CA ILE A 388 21.61 21.36 -13.44
C ILE A 388 22.34 20.42 -14.39
N THR A 389 23.64 20.65 -14.56
CA THR A 389 24.51 19.76 -15.34
C THR A 389 25.39 18.97 -14.39
N LEU A 390 25.25 17.65 -14.42
CA LEU A 390 25.98 16.70 -13.60
C LEU A 390 27.40 16.45 -14.16
N PRO A 391 28.35 15.87 -13.38
CA PRO A 391 29.71 15.60 -13.80
C PRO A 391 29.83 14.72 -15.05
N ASN A 392 28.90 13.81 -15.26
CA ASN A 392 28.79 12.94 -16.43
C ASN A 392 28.23 13.66 -17.68
N ARG A 393 28.06 14.99 -17.62
CA ARG A 393 27.46 15.86 -18.64
C ARG A 393 25.97 15.64 -18.88
N THR A 394 25.29 14.87 -18.05
CA THR A 394 23.83 14.81 -18.07
C THR A 394 23.26 16.13 -17.58
N THR A 395 22.29 16.67 -18.30
CA THR A 395 21.59 17.91 -17.92
C THR A 395 20.13 17.61 -17.58
N ILE A 396 19.69 18.09 -16.43
CA ILE A 396 18.29 18.11 -16.02
C ILE A 396 17.84 19.57 -16.11
N GLY A 397 16.94 19.87 -17.03
CA GLY A 397 16.39 21.21 -17.22
C GLY A 397 14.88 21.24 -17.03
N MET A 398 14.34 22.35 -16.55
CA MET A 398 12.91 22.58 -16.46
C MET A 398 12.58 24.08 -16.57
N ARG A 399 11.46 24.40 -17.17
CA ARG A 399 10.91 25.76 -17.17
C ARG A 399 10.27 26.04 -15.81
N TRP A 400 10.22 27.30 -15.40
CA TRP A 400 9.52 27.68 -14.17
C TRP A 400 8.03 27.30 -14.20
N SER A 401 7.40 27.35 -15.38
CA SER A 401 6.01 26.92 -15.59
C SER A 401 5.79 25.44 -15.31
N ASP A 402 6.79 24.60 -15.53
CA ASP A 402 6.69 23.16 -15.47
C ASP A 402 6.87 22.62 -14.03
N VAL A 403 7.37 23.46 -13.11
CA VAL A 403 7.46 23.12 -11.68
C VAL A 403 6.07 22.95 -11.12
N VAL A 404 5.71 21.76 -10.66
CA VAL A 404 4.38 21.47 -10.07
C VAL A 404 4.39 21.48 -8.55
N VAL A 405 5.54 21.15 -7.94
CA VAL A 405 5.75 21.20 -6.48
C VAL A 405 7.15 21.77 -6.20
N ALA A 406 7.22 22.67 -5.22
CA ALA A 406 8.45 23.27 -4.73
C ALA A 406 8.61 23.03 -3.21
N PRO A 407 9.02 21.82 -2.76
CA PRO A 407 9.33 21.55 -1.38
C PRO A 407 10.40 22.47 -0.83
N TRP A 408 10.17 23.04 0.35
CA TRP A 408 11.13 23.95 0.97
C TRP A 408 11.29 23.70 2.47
N TRP A 409 12.49 23.98 2.98
CA TRP A 409 12.87 23.82 4.38
C TRP A 409 13.35 25.16 4.96
N SER A 410 13.18 25.35 6.27
CA SER A 410 13.62 26.56 6.98
C SER A 410 15.14 26.78 6.94
N ASP A 411 15.92 25.71 6.75
CA ASP A 411 17.39 25.78 6.57
C ASP A 411 17.83 26.28 5.18
N GLY A 412 16.87 26.65 4.33
CA GLY A 412 17.12 27.21 3.01
C GLY A 412 17.13 26.18 1.88
N ARG A 413 17.08 24.87 2.14
CA ARG A 413 16.96 23.85 1.09
C ARG A 413 15.70 24.05 0.26
N ARG A 414 15.78 23.74 -1.03
CA ARG A 414 14.69 23.81 -2.00
C ARG A 414 14.76 22.59 -2.91
N SER A 415 13.61 22.11 -3.31
CA SER A 415 13.48 21.14 -4.40
C SER A 415 12.47 21.67 -5.41
N LEU A 416 12.71 21.42 -6.68
CA LEU A 416 11.79 21.76 -7.78
C LEU A 416 11.48 20.46 -8.50
N ILE A 417 10.21 20.12 -8.63
CA ILE A 417 9.78 18.85 -9.24
C ILE A 417 8.74 19.17 -10.32
N ASN A 418 8.90 18.59 -11.50
CA ASN A 418 7.96 18.72 -12.61
C ASN A 418 7.06 17.47 -12.75
N THR A 419 6.14 17.50 -13.71
CA THR A 419 5.21 16.39 -13.99
C THR A 419 5.90 15.14 -14.51
N GLU A 420 7.07 15.28 -15.13
CA GLU A 420 7.86 14.13 -15.58
C GLU A 420 8.65 13.46 -14.45
N GLY A 421 8.58 14.02 -13.24
CA GLY A 421 9.31 13.53 -12.08
C GLY A 421 10.76 13.97 -12.01
N ALA A 422 11.21 14.81 -12.95
CA ALA A 422 12.53 15.40 -12.86
C ALA A 422 12.61 16.34 -11.66
N GLY A 423 13.66 16.19 -10.83
CA GLY A 423 13.86 16.94 -9.60
C GLY A 423 15.20 17.66 -9.58
N ILE A 424 15.21 18.95 -9.24
CA ILE A 424 16.43 19.73 -8.97
C ILE A 424 16.45 20.08 -7.49
N HIS A 425 17.45 19.55 -6.77
CA HIS A 425 17.60 19.75 -5.33
C HIS A 425 18.72 20.75 -5.04
N ILE A 426 18.39 21.82 -4.34
CA ILE A 426 19.28 22.92 -4.01
C ILE A 426 19.53 22.94 -2.52
N VAL A 427 20.78 22.69 -2.11
CA VAL A 427 21.27 22.83 -0.74
C VAL A 427 22.16 24.06 -0.71
N PRO A 428 21.72 25.21 -0.17
CA PRO A 428 22.46 26.49 -0.32
C PRO A 428 23.93 26.43 0.08
N ALA A 429 24.25 25.71 1.15
CA ALA A 429 25.59 25.55 1.67
C ALA A 429 26.58 24.88 0.67
N LYS A 430 26.08 24.24 -0.39
CA LYS A 430 26.90 23.57 -1.41
C LYS A 430 27.25 24.48 -2.60
N TRP A 431 26.69 25.70 -2.68
CA TRP A 431 26.75 26.56 -3.84
C TRP A 431 27.36 27.94 -3.53
N GLN A 432 28.17 28.46 -4.42
CA GLN A 432 28.71 29.84 -4.35
C GLN A 432 27.62 30.81 -4.84
N PHE A 433 27.50 31.94 -4.17
CA PHE A 433 26.63 33.05 -4.59
C PHE A 433 25.20 32.60 -4.96
N VAL A 434 24.62 31.66 -4.17
CA VAL A 434 23.31 31.04 -4.46
C VAL A 434 22.12 31.99 -4.28
N GLN A 435 22.26 33.14 -3.62
CA GLN A 435 21.16 34.05 -3.31
C GLN A 435 20.37 34.55 -4.54
N PRO A 436 20.98 34.92 -5.67
CA PRO A 436 20.24 35.29 -6.87
C PRO A 436 19.37 34.17 -7.42
N LEU A 437 19.84 32.90 -7.32
CA LEU A 437 19.04 31.72 -7.69
C LEU A 437 17.84 31.54 -6.76
N LEU A 438 18.03 31.62 -5.44
CA LEU A 438 16.94 31.47 -4.47
C LEU A 438 15.87 32.57 -4.66
N GLU A 439 16.31 33.78 -4.97
CA GLU A 439 15.40 34.90 -5.28
C GLU A 439 14.65 34.67 -6.60
N ALA A 440 15.32 34.19 -7.66
CA ALA A 440 14.68 33.85 -8.92
C ALA A 440 13.60 32.73 -8.73
N ILE A 441 13.92 31.71 -7.96
CA ILE A 441 12.95 30.65 -7.61
C ILE A 441 11.74 31.25 -6.88
N ARG A 442 11.98 32.10 -5.87
CA ARG A 442 10.93 32.74 -5.10
C ARG A 442 9.99 33.61 -5.95
N GLN A 443 10.53 34.31 -6.94
CA GLN A 443 9.78 35.22 -7.83
C GLN A 443 9.04 34.49 -8.95
N ARG A 444 9.59 33.36 -9.43
CA ARG A 444 9.11 32.70 -10.65
C ARG A 444 8.24 31.47 -10.39
N VAL A 445 8.39 30.81 -9.24
CA VAL A 445 7.54 29.68 -8.86
C VAL A 445 6.32 30.21 -8.10
N PRO A 446 5.09 29.96 -8.58
CA PRO A 446 3.87 30.39 -7.92
C PRO A 446 3.76 29.90 -6.47
N GLN A 447 3.22 30.73 -5.58
CA GLN A 447 3.20 30.45 -4.15
C GLN A 447 2.41 29.19 -3.80
N GLU A 448 1.36 28.89 -4.53
CA GLU A 448 0.54 27.69 -4.36
C GLU A 448 1.27 26.37 -4.62
N ARG A 449 2.46 26.43 -5.23
CA ARG A 449 3.32 25.25 -5.48
C ARG A 449 4.34 25.00 -4.37
N TRP A 450 4.44 25.91 -3.41
CA TRP A 450 5.41 25.83 -2.32
C TRP A 450 4.86 24.96 -1.18
N ILE A 451 5.58 23.88 -0.87
CA ILE A 451 5.21 22.95 0.18
C ILE A 451 6.21 23.04 1.34
N PRO A 452 5.77 23.42 2.56
CA PRO A 452 6.62 23.42 3.74
C PRO A 452 6.96 21.98 4.15
N MET A 453 8.24 21.70 4.32
CA MET A 453 8.73 20.35 4.62
C MET A 453 9.16 20.17 6.08
N ASP A 454 9.35 21.26 6.82
CA ASP A 454 9.67 21.17 8.24
C ASP A 454 8.46 20.63 9.01
N GLU A 455 8.70 19.69 9.89
CA GLU A 455 7.67 19.23 10.81
C GLU A 455 7.40 20.33 11.84
N PRO A 456 6.15 20.80 11.99
CA PRO A 456 5.82 21.87 12.95
C PRO A 456 6.17 21.49 14.40
N ASP A 457 6.12 20.20 14.72
CA ASP A 457 6.59 19.60 15.97
C ASP A 457 7.26 18.28 15.61
N ALA A 458 8.56 18.19 15.77
CA ALA A 458 9.27 16.93 15.64
C ALA A 458 8.77 15.97 16.73
N VAL A 459 7.73 15.21 16.40
CA VAL A 459 7.30 14.09 17.25
C VAL A 459 8.51 13.17 17.37
N PRO A 460 8.99 12.85 18.58
CA PRO A 460 10.08 11.92 18.76
C PRO A 460 9.80 10.67 17.93
N ARG A 461 10.71 10.30 17.02
CA ARG A 461 10.58 9.06 16.25
C ARG A 461 10.47 7.92 17.23
N VAL A 462 9.29 7.38 17.37
CA VAL A 462 9.04 6.26 18.26
C VAL A 462 9.40 5.01 17.48
N ALA A 463 10.58 4.47 17.79
CA ALA A 463 11.02 3.22 17.18
C ALA A 463 10.12 2.07 17.65
N GLY A 464 9.56 1.31 16.72
CA GLY A 464 8.80 0.09 17.00
C GLY A 464 7.35 0.10 16.50
N PRO A 465 6.64 -1.04 16.64
CA PRO A 465 5.25 -1.17 16.21
C PRO A 465 4.32 -0.17 16.90
N ILE A 466 3.29 0.26 16.17
CA ILE A 466 2.31 1.25 16.60
C ILE A 466 1.03 0.53 17.04
N CYS A 467 0.38 1.02 18.08
CA CYS A 467 -0.88 0.46 18.58
C CYS A 467 -2.02 0.64 17.59
N ALA A 468 -2.68 -0.44 17.19
CA ALA A 468 -3.81 -0.42 16.27
C ALA A 468 -5.02 0.39 16.77
N ILE A 469 -5.11 0.69 18.08
CA ILE A 469 -6.24 1.43 18.66
C ILE A 469 -5.93 2.91 18.84
N CYS A 470 -4.86 3.25 19.58
CA CYS A 470 -4.55 4.63 19.97
C CYS A 470 -3.26 5.15 19.31
N GLN A 471 -2.68 4.40 18.41
CA GLN A 471 -1.48 4.73 17.63
C GLN A 471 -0.25 5.10 18.46
N ALA A 472 -0.25 4.78 19.75
CA ALA A 472 0.89 4.97 20.62
C ALA A 472 1.95 3.87 20.42
N SER A 473 3.21 4.20 20.65
CA SER A 473 4.34 3.27 20.61
C SER A 473 5.12 3.35 21.93
N PRO A 474 5.81 2.25 22.36
CA PRO A 474 5.88 0.97 21.67
C PRO A 474 4.61 0.13 21.86
N ALA A 475 4.34 -0.70 20.86
CA ALA A 475 3.28 -1.71 20.90
C ALA A 475 3.84 -3.10 20.59
N ILE A 476 3.13 -4.15 20.95
CA ILE A 476 3.50 -5.53 20.66
C ILE A 476 2.32 -6.29 20.05
N GLU A 477 2.64 -7.19 19.15
CA GLU A 477 1.70 -8.12 18.57
C GLU A 477 1.32 -9.21 19.57
N VAL A 478 0.02 -9.47 19.73
CA VAL A 478 -0.51 -10.45 20.68
C VAL A 478 -1.77 -11.10 20.15
N THR A 479 -2.04 -12.31 20.66
CA THR A 479 -3.28 -13.06 20.39
C THR A 479 -3.87 -13.58 21.70
N PHE A 480 -4.96 -12.98 22.15
CA PHE A 480 -5.72 -13.44 23.29
C PHE A 480 -6.57 -14.66 22.94
N GLN A 481 -6.74 -15.57 23.90
CA GLN A 481 -7.64 -16.73 23.79
C GLN A 481 -8.97 -16.38 24.47
N ASP A 482 -10.07 -16.52 23.74
CA ASP A 482 -11.45 -16.27 24.24
C ASP A 482 -12.32 -17.52 24.00
N PRO A 483 -12.06 -18.64 24.71
CA PRO A 483 -12.90 -19.82 24.62
C PRO A 483 -14.31 -19.52 25.15
N ARG A 484 -15.31 -19.95 24.40
CA ARG A 484 -16.73 -19.89 24.76
C ARG A 484 -17.29 -21.29 24.78
N SER A 485 -17.95 -21.62 25.84
CA SER A 485 -18.47 -22.94 26.08
C SER A 485 -19.95 -22.84 26.45
N ALA A 486 -20.78 -23.69 25.81
CA ALA A 486 -22.13 -24.00 26.20
C ALA A 486 -22.29 -25.52 26.11
N PHE A 487 -22.99 -26.09 25.11
CA PHE A 487 -22.99 -27.53 24.83
C PHE A 487 -21.72 -27.97 24.08
N MET A 488 -21.13 -27.05 23.28
CA MET A 488 -19.86 -27.24 22.57
C MET A 488 -18.91 -26.10 22.94
N ILE A 489 -17.63 -26.29 22.62
CA ILE A 489 -16.63 -25.26 22.84
C ILE A 489 -16.26 -24.61 21.51
N TRP A 490 -16.27 -23.28 21.45
CA TRP A 490 -15.81 -22.46 20.34
C TRP A 490 -14.57 -21.65 20.78
N PHE A 491 -13.57 -21.62 19.91
CA PHE A 491 -12.35 -20.86 20.15
C PHE A 491 -12.37 -19.57 19.33
N ARG A 492 -12.51 -18.44 20.00
CA ARG A 492 -12.28 -17.14 19.40
C ARG A 492 -10.87 -16.68 19.77
N LYS A 493 -10.12 -16.23 18.78
CA LYS A 493 -8.82 -15.58 18.97
C LYS A 493 -9.00 -14.08 18.72
N VAL A 494 -8.46 -13.25 19.62
CA VAL A 494 -8.46 -11.79 19.47
C VAL A 494 -7.01 -11.37 19.25
N HIS A 495 -6.69 -11.05 18.00
CA HIS A 495 -5.35 -10.73 17.54
C HIS A 495 -5.22 -9.21 17.34
N GLY A 496 -4.03 -8.63 17.60
CA GLY A 496 -3.73 -7.23 17.29
C GLY A 496 -2.41 -6.75 17.86
N VAL A 497 -1.97 -5.60 17.32
CA VAL A 497 -0.79 -4.88 17.80
C VAL A 497 -1.25 -3.82 18.79
N LEU A 498 -0.86 -3.92 20.06
CA LEU A 498 -1.37 -3.08 21.14
C LEU A 498 -0.24 -2.48 21.98
N CYS A 499 -0.41 -1.21 22.38
CA CYS A 499 0.43 -0.58 23.39
C CYS A 499 0.08 -1.09 24.80
N ARG A 500 0.89 -0.72 25.79
CA ARG A 500 0.69 -1.08 27.20
C ARG A 500 -0.74 -0.81 27.69
N ASP A 501 -1.26 0.40 27.45
CA ASP A 501 -2.56 0.83 28.01
C ASP A 501 -3.73 0.10 27.36
N CYS A 502 -3.78 0.05 26.01
CA CYS A 502 -4.81 -0.66 25.27
C CYS A 502 -4.74 -2.17 25.50
N GLY A 503 -3.53 -2.74 25.59
CA GLY A 503 -3.31 -4.16 25.88
C GLY A 503 -3.82 -4.57 27.24
N ILE A 504 -3.59 -3.76 28.28
CA ILE A 504 -4.13 -4.01 29.64
C ILE A 504 -5.66 -3.89 29.65
N ALA A 505 -6.21 -2.90 28.96
CA ALA A 505 -7.67 -2.74 28.83
C ALA A 505 -8.30 -3.96 28.16
N LYS A 506 -7.72 -4.40 27.05
CA LYS A 506 -8.20 -5.56 26.27
C LYS A 506 -8.05 -6.87 27.04
N PHE A 507 -6.93 -7.07 27.73
CA PHE A 507 -6.77 -8.20 28.65
C PHE A 507 -7.93 -8.27 29.65
N ARG A 508 -8.26 -7.16 30.31
CA ARG A 508 -9.34 -7.12 31.30
C ARG A 508 -10.70 -7.46 30.70
N GLU A 509 -10.97 -6.99 29.51
CA GLU A 509 -12.20 -7.29 28.77
C GLU A 509 -12.30 -8.79 28.44
N VAL A 510 -11.25 -9.34 27.78
CA VAL A 510 -11.23 -10.75 27.36
C VAL A 510 -11.26 -11.67 28.59
N GLN A 511 -10.44 -11.40 29.58
CA GLN A 511 -10.34 -12.24 30.77
C GLN A 511 -11.67 -12.34 31.53
N ARG A 512 -12.43 -11.24 31.64
CA ARG A 512 -13.79 -11.25 32.24
C ARG A 512 -14.75 -12.13 31.45
N ARG A 513 -14.69 -12.07 30.12
CA ARG A 513 -15.53 -12.94 29.29
C ARG A 513 -15.20 -14.43 29.47
N VAL A 514 -13.91 -14.75 29.48
CA VAL A 514 -13.42 -16.12 29.68
C VAL A 514 -13.84 -16.66 31.06
N LEU A 515 -13.72 -15.84 32.12
CA LEU A 515 -14.13 -16.21 33.48
C LEU A 515 -15.62 -16.56 33.61
N VAL A 516 -16.49 -16.01 32.76
CA VAL A 516 -17.93 -16.29 32.81
C VAL A 516 -18.34 -17.35 31.79
N ARG A 517 -17.78 -17.31 30.59
CA ARG A 517 -18.30 -18.08 29.44
C ARG A 517 -17.50 -19.34 29.11
N GLY A 518 -16.33 -19.53 29.70
CA GLY A 518 -15.43 -20.62 29.36
C GLY A 518 -15.76 -21.98 30.00
N TRP A 519 -16.56 -22.03 31.05
CA TRP A 519 -16.65 -23.18 31.96
C TRP A 519 -17.79 -24.17 31.67
N TRP A 520 -18.72 -23.85 30.78
CA TRP A 520 -20.05 -24.53 30.67
C TRP A 520 -20.04 -25.79 29.79
N SER A 521 -18.93 -26.51 29.72
CA SER A 521 -18.80 -27.84 29.11
C SER A 521 -17.59 -28.58 29.70
N ILE A 522 -17.55 -29.91 29.62
CA ILE A 522 -16.44 -30.73 30.13
C ILE A 522 -15.12 -30.29 29.50
N PRO A 523 -14.98 -30.14 28.15
CA PRO A 523 -13.75 -29.58 27.57
C PRO A 523 -13.48 -28.16 28.05
N GLY A 524 -14.48 -27.34 28.32
CA GLY A 524 -14.36 -25.98 28.82
C GLY A 524 -13.65 -25.92 30.17
N VAL A 525 -13.91 -26.83 31.07
CA VAL A 525 -13.25 -26.90 32.40
C VAL A 525 -11.76 -27.15 32.26
N LEU A 526 -11.31 -27.92 31.26
CA LEU A 526 -9.90 -28.22 30.99
C LEU A 526 -9.19 -27.08 30.22
N VAL A 527 -9.86 -26.48 29.26
CA VAL A 527 -9.27 -25.50 28.35
C VAL A 527 -9.23 -24.09 28.96
N THR A 528 -10.24 -23.72 29.76
CA THR A 528 -10.35 -22.38 30.33
C THR A 528 -9.18 -21.99 31.23
N PRO A 529 -8.66 -22.83 32.14
CA PRO A 529 -7.46 -22.52 32.92
C PRO A 529 -6.24 -22.21 32.04
N VAL A 530 -6.05 -22.97 30.97
CA VAL A 530 -4.94 -22.77 30.02
C VAL A 530 -5.08 -21.43 29.29
N ALA A 531 -6.29 -21.08 28.87
CA ALA A 531 -6.56 -19.79 28.22
C ALA A 531 -6.34 -18.62 29.19
N LEU A 532 -6.82 -18.73 30.42
CA LEU A 532 -6.59 -17.73 31.47
C LEU A 532 -5.10 -17.53 31.76
N ALA A 533 -4.33 -18.61 31.88
CA ALA A 533 -2.88 -18.56 32.09
C ALA A 533 -2.15 -17.90 30.89
N ARG A 534 -2.46 -18.31 29.67
CA ARG A 534 -1.88 -17.71 28.45
C ARG A 534 -2.19 -16.21 28.36
N ASN A 535 -3.42 -15.81 28.58
CA ASN A 535 -3.79 -14.40 28.57
C ASN A 535 -3.06 -13.61 29.69
N THR A 536 -2.83 -14.23 30.84
CA THR A 536 -2.06 -13.62 31.94
C THR A 536 -0.59 -13.43 31.57
N THR A 537 0.03 -14.37 30.85
CA THR A 537 1.41 -14.18 30.36
C THR A 537 1.50 -13.00 29.38
N ILE A 538 0.49 -12.81 28.51
CA ILE A 538 0.39 -11.64 27.62
C ILE A 538 0.26 -10.35 28.45
N TYR A 539 -0.59 -10.34 29.48
CA TYR A 539 -0.72 -9.20 30.40
C TYR A 539 0.61 -8.82 31.05
N LEU A 540 1.41 -9.80 31.48
CA LEU A 540 2.73 -9.54 32.07
C LEU A 540 3.71 -8.93 31.04
N ARG A 541 3.61 -9.33 29.78
CA ARG A 541 4.38 -8.68 28.69
C ARG A 541 4.01 -7.20 28.56
N PHE A 542 2.72 -6.85 28.59
CA PHE A 542 2.27 -5.45 28.53
C PHE A 542 2.77 -4.65 29.75
N ARG A 543 2.78 -5.22 30.96
CA ARG A 543 3.29 -4.52 32.14
C ARG A 543 4.78 -4.18 32.07
N ARG A 544 5.55 -4.94 31.30
CA ARG A 544 6.98 -4.70 31.07
C ARG A 544 7.25 -3.65 29.99
N LEU A 545 6.26 -3.29 29.18
CA LEU A 545 6.43 -2.24 28.19
C LEU A 545 6.58 -0.88 28.88
N PRO A 546 7.43 0.01 28.32
CA PRO A 546 7.50 1.40 28.82
C PRO A 546 6.16 2.12 28.64
N VAL A 547 6.05 3.28 29.25
CA VAL A 547 4.87 4.15 29.09
C VAL A 547 4.76 4.52 27.60
N PRO A 548 3.59 4.28 26.97
CA PRO A 548 3.44 4.53 25.54
C PRO A 548 3.48 6.03 25.24
N ILE A 549 4.28 6.41 24.24
CA ILE A 549 4.33 7.76 23.70
C ILE A 549 3.21 7.88 22.67
N ARG A 550 2.37 8.91 22.79
CA ARG A 550 1.21 9.15 21.94
C ARG A 550 1.53 10.25 20.95
N SER A 551 1.50 9.92 19.68
CA SER A 551 1.68 10.88 18.58
C SER A 551 0.35 11.38 18.00
N SER A 552 -0.73 10.63 18.22
CA SER A 552 -2.09 10.98 17.79
C SER A 552 -2.92 11.40 18.99
N GLY A 553 -3.83 12.33 18.85
CA GLY A 553 -4.78 12.72 19.91
C GLY A 553 -5.79 11.62 20.30
N ILE A 554 -5.58 10.37 19.85
CA ILE A 554 -6.49 9.24 20.10
C ILE A 554 -6.29 8.71 21.51
N ASN A 555 -7.38 8.66 22.28
CA ASN A 555 -7.36 8.12 23.63
C ASN A 555 -7.21 6.59 23.61
N PRO A 556 -6.45 6.03 24.58
CA PRO A 556 -6.40 4.58 24.74
C PRO A 556 -7.75 4.05 25.23
N LEU A 557 -7.97 2.75 25.00
CA LEU A 557 -9.13 2.08 25.57
C LEU A 557 -9.26 2.33 27.08
N PRO A 558 -10.47 2.59 27.59
CA PRO A 558 -10.69 2.75 29.02
C PRO A 558 -10.28 1.48 29.75
N LYS A 559 -9.43 1.60 30.77
CA LYS A 559 -8.82 0.44 31.47
C LYS A 559 -9.84 -0.50 32.13
N GLY A 560 -11.04 -0.03 32.38
CA GLY A 560 -12.07 -0.80 33.06
C GLY A 560 -11.66 -1.26 34.48
N ARG A 561 -12.55 -1.92 35.21
CA ARG A 561 -12.26 -2.46 36.55
C ARG A 561 -11.27 -3.62 36.50
N SER A 562 -10.50 -3.82 37.55
CA SER A 562 -9.55 -4.94 37.67
C SER A 562 -10.27 -6.31 37.56
N VAL A 563 -9.64 -7.25 36.87
CA VAL A 563 -10.14 -8.63 36.76
C VAL A 563 -10.21 -9.31 38.13
N TRP A 564 -9.25 -9.00 39.00
CA TRP A 564 -9.16 -9.57 40.36
C TRP A 564 -10.30 -9.15 41.30
N LEU A 565 -10.99 -8.06 40.98
CA LEU A 565 -12.17 -7.56 41.72
C LEU A 565 -13.46 -7.93 41.02
N TYR A 566 -13.42 -8.84 40.02
CA TYR A 566 -14.58 -9.22 39.26
C TYR A 566 -15.29 -10.43 39.87
N PRO A 567 -16.61 -10.38 40.11
CA PRO A 567 -17.35 -11.50 40.72
C PRO A 567 -17.21 -12.85 40.00
N GLY A 568 -16.91 -12.83 38.69
CA GLY A 568 -16.63 -14.03 37.91
C GLY A 568 -15.42 -14.85 38.41
N MET A 569 -14.57 -14.29 39.26
CA MET A 569 -13.50 -15.04 39.93
C MET A 569 -14.01 -16.08 40.92
N LEU A 570 -15.25 -15.96 41.38
CA LEU A 570 -15.90 -16.97 42.24
C LEU A 570 -16.22 -18.28 41.50
N ILE A 571 -16.36 -18.23 40.16
CA ILE A 571 -16.70 -19.41 39.35
C ILE A 571 -15.58 -20.48 39.41
N PRO A 572 -14.32 -20.17 39.09
CA PRO A 572 -13.25 -21.15 39.23
C PRO A 572 -13.06 -21.63 40.67
N ALA A 573 -13.24 -20.75 41.66
CA ALA A 573 -13.15 -21.14 43.07
C ALA A 573 -14.23 -22.15 43.44
N ALA A 574 -15.47 -21.91 43.01
CA ALA A 574 -16.58 -22.84 43.24
C ALA A 574 -16.38 -24.19 42.52
N ILE A 575 -15.84 -24.17 41.28
CA ILE A 575 -15.51 -25.41 40.55
C ILE A 575 -14.42 -26.22 41.28
N VAL A 576 -13.35 -25.54 41.75
CA VAL A 576 -12.31 -26.23 42.51
C VAL A 576 -12.85 -26.84 43.79
N LEU A 577 -13.64 -26.10 44.55
CA LEU A 577 -14.29 -26.61 45.77
C LEU A 577 -15.20 -27.81 45.48
N PHE A 578 -15.99 -27.75 44.43
CA PHE A 578 -16.83 -28.86 43.98
C PHE A 578 -16.02 -30.10 43.60
N LEU A 579 -14.94 -29.93 42.82
CA LEU A 579 -14.06 -31.03 42.45
C LEU A 579 -13.35 -31.64 43.66
N VAL A 580 -12.89 -30.82 44.62
CA VAL A 580 -12.31 -31.28 45.87
C VAL A 580 -13.35 -32.07 46.67
N TYR A 581 -14.60 -31.59 46.78
CA TYR A 581 -15.68 -32.27 47.50
C TYR A 581 -16.02 -33.64 46.86
N VAL A 582 -16.06 -33.72 45.52
CA VAL A 582 -16.42 -34.95 44.79
C VAL A 582 -15.30 -35.99 44.82
N PHE A 583 -14.04 -35.56 44.75
CA PHE A 583 -12.88 -36.44 44.64
C PHE A 583 -12.07 -36.59 45.96
N TRP A 584 -12.52 -35.95 47.05
CA TRP A 584 -11.89 -36.15 48.35
C TRP A 584 -12.16 -37.59 48.80
N PRO A 585 -11.11 -38.41 49.07
CA PRO A 585 -11.32 -39.76 49.58
C PRO A 585 -12.04 -39.70 50.91
N ARG A 586 -13.24 -40.26 50.97
CA ARG A 586 -13.97 -40.49 52.21
C ARG A 586 -13.40 -41.68 52.95
#